data_bd79acfcc0a8c93a56904ef384550efa
#
_entry.id   bd79acfcc0a8c93a56904ef384550efa
#
_cell.length_a   1.000
_cell.length_b   1.000
_cell.length_c   1.000
_cell.angle_alpha   90.00
_cell.angle_beta   90.00
_cell.angle_gamma   90.00
#
_symmetry.space_group_name_H-M   'P 1'
#
loop_
_entity.id
_entity.type
_entity.pdbx_description
1 polymer ?
#
loop_
_entity_poly.entity_id
_entity_poly.type
_entity_poly.pdbx_seq_one_letter_code
_entity_poly.pdbx_strand_id
1 'polypeptide(L)'
;GVSARFKSFAEEVKAEFAISEPSLSFECISYDGNFDAAVDDRTAEALVTSLFAAPHGVLAMSLDIPGLVETSTNLASVKMMGNCKIRIGSSQRSSTNSARKAAKVEAVFRLAGADVTHESEYPGWKPNMDSKILKVSRESYRKLFSTEPVVRAIHAGLECGLFLDTFPDLDMISFGPTLRGVHAPGERLDLQSLDKFVLLLNDIVTNYK
;
A
#
# COMPACT_ATOMS: atom_id res chain seq x y z
N GLY A 1 -33.99 14.76 -6.55
CA GLY A 1 -32.85 15.70 -6.63
C GLY A 1 -31.56 15.09 -6.09
N VAL A 2 -30.42 15.74 -6.24
CA VAL A 2 -29.09 15.26 -5.83
C VAL A 2 -29.05 14.87 -4.36
N SER A 3 -29.62 15.72 -3.47
CA SER A 3 -29.65 15.47 -2.03
C SER A 3 -30.39 14.18 -1.62
N ALA A 4 -31.45 13.80 -2.35
CA ALA A 4 -32.17 12.56 -2.07
C ALA A 4 -31.36 11.32 -2.48
N ARG A 5 -30.71 11.38 -3.65
CA ARG A 5 -29.79 10.32 -4.10
C ARG A 5 -28.59 10.16 -3.16
N PHE A 6 -28.01 11.28 -2.71
CA PHE A 6 -26.93 11.24 -1.74
C PHE A 6 -27.33 10.57 -0.42
N LYS A 7 -28.52 10.90 0.12
CA LYS A 7 -29.03 10.27 1.34
C LYS A 7 -29.21 8.77 1.19
N SER A 8 -29.85 8.32 0.09
CA SER A 8 -30.01 6.89 -0.18
C SER A 8 -28.68 6.15 -0.26
N PHE A 9 -27.73 6.70 -1.02
CA PHE A 9 -26.38 6.17 -1.12
C PHE A 9 -25.67 6.11 0.24
N ALA A 10 -25.76 7.17 1.03
CA ALA A 10 -25.13 7.23 2.34
C ALA A 10 -25.67 6.16 3.31
N GLU A 11 -26.99 5.89 3.29
CA GLU A 11 -27.57 4.83 4.11
C GLU A 11 -27.19 3.42 3.62
N GLU A 12 -27.12 3.19 2.33
CA GLU A 12 -26.65 1.92 1.75
C GLU A 12 -25.19 1.64 2.18
N VAL A 13 -24.28 2.62 2.03
CA VAL A 13 -22.88 2.44 2.39
C VAL A 13 -22.71 2.29 3.91
N LYS A 14 -23.45 3.03 4.73
CA LYS A 14 -23.42 2.83 6.19
C LYS A 14 -23.88 1.43 6.61
N ALA A 15 -24.90 0.90 5.95
CA ALA A 15 -25.37 -0.47 6.22
C ALA A 15 -24.32 -1.52 5.86
N GLU A 16 -23.66 -1.36 4.71
CA GLU A 16 -22.60 -2.26 4.24
C GLU A 16 -21.40 -2.28 5.20
N PHE A 17 -20.97 -1.10 5.68
CA PHE A 17 -19.78 -0.95 6.53
C PHE A 17 -20.09 -0.89 8.02
N ALA A 18 -21.31 -1.19 8.46
CA ALA A 18 -21.74 -1.03 9.85
C ALA A 18 -20.86 -1.77 10.88
N ILE A 19 -20.28 -2.90 10.50
CA ILE A 19 -19.43 -3.72 11.39
C ILE A 19 -18.00 -3.19 11.42
N SER A 20 -17.43 -2.85 10.26
CA SER A 20 -16.02 -2.42 10.15
C SER A 20 -15.83 -0.93 10.49
N GLU A 21 -16.84 -0.09 10.17
CA GLU A 21 -16.78 1.36 10.29
C GLU A 21 -18.03 1.93 11.00
N PRO A 22 -18.27 1.59 12.26
CA PRO A 22 -19.52 1.97 12.98
C PRO A 22 -19.68 3.48 13.14
N SER A 23 -18.61 4.26 13.00
CA SER A 23 -18.63 5.73 13.11
C SER A 23 -18.67 6.43 11.74
N LEU A 24 -18.89 5.69 10.64
CA LEU A 24 -18.93 6.25 9.29
C LEU A 24 -20.07 7.29 9.18
N SER A 25 -19.75 8.48 8.75
CA SER A 25 -20.72 9.56 8.56
C SER A 25 -20.56 10.21 7.19
N PHE A 26 -21.65 10.70 6.65
CA PHE A 26 -21.70 11.41 5.39
C PHE A 26 -22.43 12.74 5.58
N GLU A 27 -21.88 13.79 5.00
CA GLU A 27 -22.47 15.12 5.02
C GLU A 27 -22.52 15.66 3.59
N CYS A 28 -23.64 16.27 3.21
CA CYS A 28 -23.81 16.99 1.97
C CYS A 28 -24.05 18.46 2.27
N ILE A 29 -23.03 19.27 2.02
CA ILE A 29 -23.03 20.71 2.32
C ILE A 29 -23.31 21.49 1.02
N SER A 30 -24.22 22.46 1.09
CA SER A 30 -24.39 23.43 0.00
C SER A 30 -23.18 24.34 -0.04
N TYR A 31 -22.69 24.58 -1.24
CA TYR A 31 -21.62 25.53 -1.47
C TYR A 31 -22.17 26.74 -2.26
N ASP A 32 -22.16 27.89 -1.64
CA ASP A 32 -22.70 29.13 -2.21
C ASP A 32 -21.64 29.98 -2.93
N GLY A 33 -20.44 29.44 -3.14
CA GLY A 33 -19.36 30.10 -3.85
C GLY A 33 -19.55 30.05 -5.38
N ASN A 34 -18.91 30.98 -6.06
CA ASN A 34 -18.80 30.94 -7.51
C ASN A 34 -17.71 29.99 -7.95
N PHE A 35 -17.94 29.23 -9.00
CA PHE A 35 -16.94 28.43 -9.70
C PHE A 35 -16.50 29.17 -10.95
N ASP A 36 -15.20 29.37 -11.11
CA ASP A 36 -14.65 30.02 -12.33
C ASP A 36 -14.77 29.11 -13.55
N ALA A 37 -14.77 27.78 -13.31
CA ALA A 37 -14.92 26.77 -14.35
C ALA A 37 -15.45 25.46 -13.80
N ALA A 38 -16.07 24.67 -14.66
CA ALA A 38 -16.43 23.29 -14.40
C ALA A 38 -15.76 22.38 -15.44
N VAL A 39 -15.58 21.10 -15.06
CA VAL A 39 -15.13 20.07 -16.01
C VAL A 39 -16.25 19.86 -17.04
N ASP A 40 -15.90 19.82 -18.32
CA ASP A 40 -16.87 19.53 -19.37
C ASP A 40 -17.42 18.09 -19.26
N ASP A 41 -18.62 17.86 -19.79
CA ASP A 41 -19.35 16.60 -19.64
C ASP A 41 -18.56 15.39 -20.16
N ARG A 42 -17.85 15.53 -21.26
CA ARG A 42 -17.05 14.45 -21.84
C ARG A 42 -15.88 14.07 -20.95
N THR A 43 -15.16 15.05 -20.44
CA THR A 43 -14.05 14.84 -19.51
C THR A 43 -14.55 14.29 -18.18
N ALA A 44 -15.70 14.77 -17.67
CA ALA A 44 -16.31 14.27 -16.44
C ALA A 44 -16.74 12.81 -16.60
N GLU A 45 -17.38 12.45 -17.71
CA GLU A 45 -17.78 11.07 -18.00
C GLU A 45 -16.55 10.15 -18.12
N ALA A 46 -15.53 10.55 -18.87
CA ALA A 46 -14.29 9.79 -19.03
C ALA A 46 -13.58 9.58 -17.67
N LEU A 47 -13.52 10.63 -16.84
CA LEU A 47 -12.94 10.59 -15.51
C LEU A 47 -13.69 9.60 -14.62
N VAL A 48 -14.99 9.76 -14.46
CA VAL A 48 -15.80 8.92 -13.56
C VAL A 48 -15.78 7.46 -14.02
N THR A 49 -15.93 7.21 -15.31
CA THR A 49 -15.92 5.86 -15.88
C THR A 49 -14.56 5.19 -15.71
N SER A 50 -13.47 5.92 -15.95
CA SER A 50 -12.12 5.36 -15.76
C SER A 50 -11.79 5.07 -14.30
N LEU A 51 -12.21 5.95 -13.37
CA LEU A 51 -12.04 5.72 -11.93
C LEU A 51 -12.84 4.49 -11.46
N PHE A 52 -14.05 4.31 -11.97
CA PHE A 52 -14.88 3.15 -11.65
C PHE A 52 -14.33 1.84 -12.22
N ALA A 53 -13.80 1.88 -13.45
CA ALA A 53 -13.24 0.71 -14.14
C ALA A 53 -11.80 0.37 -13.69
N ALA A 54 -11.09 1.32 -13.07
CA ALA A 54 -9.69 1.11 -12.69
C ALA A 54 -9.56 0.00 -11.64
N PRO A 55 -8.66 -0.96 -11.84
CA PRO A 55 -8.38 -1.97 -10.82
C PRO A 55 -7.96 -1.34 -9.51
N HIS A 56 -8.54 -1.80 -8.40
CA HIS A 56 -8.22 -1.35 -7.04
C HIS A 56 -8.20 -2.54 -6.08
N GLY A 57 -7.30 -2.51 -5.09
CA GLY A 57 -7.17 -3.56 -4.10
C GLY A 57 -6.23 -4.69 -4.53
N VAL A 58 -6.51 -5.91 -4.06
CA VAL A 58 -5.69 -7.09 -4.33
C VAL A 58 -5.92 -7.59 -5.76
N LEU A 59 -4.85 -7.68 -6.54
CA LEU A 59 -4.88 -8.21 -7.91
C LEU A 59 -4.42 -9.66 -8.00
N ALA A 60 -3.54 -10.10 -7.10
CA ALA A 60 -3.09 -11.48 -7.03
C ALA A 60 -2.61 -11.83 -5.61
N MET A 61 -2.86 -13.07 -5.22
CA MET A 61 -2.29 -13.70 -4.03
C MET A 61 -1.03 -14.47 -4.41
N SER A 62 -0.10 -14.60 -3.46
CA SER A 62 1.12 -15.41 -3.63
C SER A 62 0.74 -16.89 -3.77
N LEU A 63 1.34 -17.55 -4.74
CA LEU A 63 1.20 -19.00 -4.91
C LEU A 63 2.15 -19.77 -3.98
N ASP A 64 3.22 -19.13 -3.53
CA ASP A 64 4.26 -19.76 -2.70
C ASP A 64 3.94 -19.64 -1.20
N ILE A 65 3.25 -18.57 -0.80
CA ILE A 65 3.00 -18.26 0.62
C ILE A 65 1.49 -18.02 0.83
N PRO A 66 0.77 -18.99 1.44
CA PRO A 66 -0.65 -18.84 1.70
C PRO A 66 -0.99 -17.57 2.51
N GLY A 67 -2.01 -16.85 2.08
CA GLY A 67 -2.48 -15.64 2.76
C GLY A 67 -1.66 -14.37 2.49
N LEU A 68 -0.54 -14.45 1.76
CA LEU A 68 0.23 -13.28 1.37
C LEU A 68 -0.31 -12.68 0.07
N VAL A 69 -0.52 -11.37 0.06
CA VAL A 69 -0.80 -10.62 -1.17
C VAL A 69 0.48 -10.54 -2.00
N GLU A 70 0.42 -10.95 -3.27
CA GLU A 70 1.54 -10.81 -4.21
C GLU A 70 1.51 -9.45 -4.89
N THR A 71 0.33 -9.05 -5.38
CA THR A 71 0.18 -7.82 -6.15
C THR A 71 -1.10 -7.10 -5.74
N SER A 72 -0.97 -5.81 -5.48
CA SER A 72 -2.10 -4.92 -5.24
C SER A 72 -1.92 -3.58 -5.96
N THR A 73 -3.01 -2.85 -6.10
CA THR A 73 -3.01 -1.47 -6.59
C THR A 73 -3.90 -0.62 -5.70
N ASN A 74 -3.50 0.63 -5.52
CA ASN A 74 -4.25 1.64 -4.78
C ASN A 74 -4.48 2.85 -5.67
N LEU A 75 -5.75 3.15 -5.95
CA LEU A 75 -6.15 4.42 -6.52
C LEU A 75 -6.03 5.48 -5.43
N ALA A 76 -4.89 6.18 -5.42
CA ALA A 76 -4.44 6.94 -4.26
C ALA A 76 -4.94 8.39 -4.25
N SER A 77 -5.06 9.02 -5.41
CA SER A 77 -5.47 10.42 -5.46
C SER A 77 -6.05 10.83 -6.80
N VAL A 78 -6.98 11.79 -6.74
CA VAL A 78 -7.47 12.55 -7.90
C VAL A 78 -7.34 14.02 -7.54
N LYS A 79 -6.60 14.79 -8.32
CA LYS A 79 -6.30 16.19 -8.01
C LYS A 79 -6.53 17.07 -9.24
N MET A 80 -7.26 18.17 -9.04
CA MET A 80 -7.29 19.25 -10.01
C MET A 80 -5.95 19.99 -9.97
N MET A 81 -5.30 20.04 -11.11
CA MET A 81 -4.05 20.78 -11.29
C MET A 81 -4.35 22.10 -11.99
N GLY A 82 -3.48 23.05 -11.89
CA GLY A 82 -3.58 24.24 -12.73
C GLY A 82 -3.63 23.88 -14.22
N ASN A 83 -4.03 24.82 -15.06
CA ASN A 83 -4.10 24.67 -16.52
C ASN A 83 -5.09 23.59 -17.01
N CYS A 84 -6.24 23.46 -16.38
CA CYS A 84 -7.31 22.54 -16.76
C CYS A 84 -6.86 21.07 -16.85
N LYS A 85 -5.94 20.64 -16.00
CA LYS A 85 -5.47 19.26 -15.92
C LYS A 85 -5.97 18.58 -14.68
N ILE A 86 -6.29 17.28 -14.81
CA ILE A 86 -6.61 16.39 -13.71
C ILE A 86 -5.49 15.35 -13.60
N ARG A 87 -4.87 15.25 -12.43
CA ARG A 87 -3.87 14.23 -12.12
C ARG A 87 -4.48 13.11 -11.30
N ILE A 88 -4.36 11.90 -11.79
CA ILE A 88 -4.76 10.69 -11.09
C ILE A 88 -3.50 9.96 -10.68
N GLY A 89 -3.36 9.67 -9.40
CA GLY A 89 -2.25 8.89 -8.84
C GLY A 89 -2.71 7.50 -8.44
N SER A 90 -2.03 6.49 -8.97
CA SER A 90 -2.20 5.08 -8.56
C SER A 90 -0.88 4.53 -8.08
N SER A 91 -0.87 3.86 -6.93
CA SER A 91 0.31 3.18 -6.39
C SER A 91 0.12 1.67 -6.52
N GLN A 92 1.10 1.00 -7.10
CA GLN A 92 1.07 -0.44 -7.28
C GLN A 92 2.23 -1.08 -6.54
N ARG A 93 1.97 -2.27 -6.00
CA ARG A 93 2.99 -3.10 -5.34
C ARG A 93 2.91 -4.51 -5.84
N SER A 94 4.08 -5.11 -6.12
CA SER A 94 4.17 -6.51 -6.50
C SER A 94 5.48 -7.09 -5.98
N SER A 95 5.44 -8.32 -5.48
CA SER A 95 6.65 -9.09 -5.16
C SER A 95 7.20 -9.81 -6.38
N THR A 96 6.54 -9.71 -7.52
CA THR A 96 7.01 -10.23 -8.81
C THR A 96 7.13 -9.10 -9.82
N ASN A 97 8.10 -9.21 -10.71
CA ASN A 97 8.34 -8.23 -11.77
C ASN A 97 7.27 -8.33 -12.86
N SER A 98 6.01 -7.96 -12.54
CA SER A 98 4.92 -8.14 -13.48
C SER A 98 4.42 -6.82 -14.06
N ALA A 99 5.15 -6.33 -15.06
CA ALA A 99 4.72 -5.24 -15.93
C ALA A 99 3.29 -5.43 -16.49
N ARG A 100 2.85 -6.70 -16.64
CA ARG A 100 1.49 -7.03 -17.09
C ARG A 100 0.39 -6.54 -16.16
N LYS A 101 0.64 -6.44 -14.85
CA LYS A 101 -0.38 -6.02 -13.87
C LYS A 101 -0.48 -4.49 -13.80
N ALA A 102 0.65 -3.79 -13.99
CA ALA A 102 0.67 -2.34 -14.19
C ALA A 102 -0.06 -1.94 -15.46
N ALA A 103 0.14 -2.69 -16.54
CA ALA A 103 -0.50 -2.46 -17.82
C ALA A 103 -2.04 -2.45 -17.77
N LYS A 104 -2.68 -3.14 -16.82
CA LYS A 104 -4.14 -3.10 -16.68
C LYS A 104 -4.65 -1.74 -16.23
N VAL A 105 -3.98 -1.12 -15.25
CA VAL A 105 -4.33 0.23 -14.78
C VAL A 105 -4.06 1.25 -15.87
N GLU A 106 -2.90 1.17 -16.50
CA GLU A 106 -2.54 2.02 -17.63
C GLU A 106 -3.56 1.96 -18.77
N ALA A 107 -3.96 0.73 -19.17
CA ALA A 107 -4.89 0.52 -20.27
C ALA A 107 -6.23 1.22 -20.04
N VAL A 108 -6.77 1.19 -18.82
CA VAL A 108 -8.03 1.86 -18.49
C VAL A 108 -7.93 3.37 -18.68
N PHE A 109 -6.86 4.00 -18.18
CA PHE A 109 -6.69 5.44 -18.29
C PHE A 109 -6.34 5.87 -19.72
N ARG A 110 -5.58 5.07 -20.46
CA ARG A 110 -5.34 5.33 -21.89
C ARG A 110 -6.62 5.24 -22.72
N LEU A 111 -7.51 4.29 -22.44
CA LEU A 111 -8.83 4.23 -23.09
C LEU A 111 -9.67 5.45 -22.80
N ALA A 112 -9.53 6.06 -21.62
CA ALA A 112 -10.17 7.32 -21.27
C ALA A 112 -9.49 8.56 -21.89
N GLY A 113 -8.41 8.39 -22.66
CA GLY A 113 -7.68 9.46 -23.31
C GLY A 113 -6.64 10.17 -22.44
N ALA A 114 -6.25 9.57 -21.32
CA ALA A 114 -5.24 10.13 -20.44
C ALA A 114 -3.81 9.78 -20.90
N ASP A 115 -2.88 10.70 -20.64
CA ASP A 115 -1.44 10.44 -20.71
C ASP A 115 -1.02 9.70 -19.44
N VAL A 116 -0.31 8.57 -19.58
CA VAL A 116 0.13 7.75 -18.45
C VAL A 116 1.64 7.71 -18.39
N THR A 117 2.17 7.99 -17.20
CA THR A 117 3.60 7.89 -16.85
C THR A 117 3.79 6.97 -15.66
N HIS A 118 4.92 6.26 -15.62
CA HIS A 118 5.34 5.43 -14.49
C HIS A 118 6.54 6.10 -13.83
N GLU A 119 6.48 6.22 -12.50
CA GLU A 119 7.50 6.88 -11.71
C GLU A 119 7.84 6.03 -10.47
N SER A 120 9.06 6.18 -9.96
CA SER A 120 9.48 5.57 -8.68
C SER A 120 9.36 4.04 -8.64
N GLU A 121 9.71 3.38 -9.74
CA GLU A 121 9.78 1.93 -9.80
C GLU A 121 10.95 1.42 -8.98
N TYR A 122 10.71 0.38 -8.17
CA TYR A 122 11.76 -0.35 -7.50
C TYR A 122 11.41 -1.85 -7.41
N PRO A 123 12.44 -2.73 -7.37
CA PRO A 123 12.25 -4.17 -7.40
C PRO A 123 11.48 -4.68 -6.17
N GLY A 124 10.66 -5.69 -6.35
CA GLY A 124 10.08 -6.45 -5.25
C GLY A 124 11.15 -7.28 -4.53
N TRP A 125 10.93 -7.53 -3.24
CA TRP A 125 11.77 -8.43 -2.47
C TRP A 125 11.03 -9.73 -2.16
N LYS A 126 11.54 -10.85 -2.71
CA LYS A 126 11.05 -12.18 -2.37
C LYS A 126 11.88 -12.71 -1.17
N PRO A 127 11.25 -12.97 0.00
CA PRO A 127 11.96 -13.48 1.16
C PRO A 127 12.62 -14.83 0.90
N ASN A 128 13.86 -15.01 1.38
CA ASN A 128 14.56 -16.29 1.39
C ASN A 128 14.36 -16.98 2.74
N MET A 129 13.56 -18.06 2.79
CA MET A 129 13.30 -18.79 4.03
C MET A 129 14.50 -19.65 4.49
N ASP A 130 15.47 -19.90 3.60
CA ASP A 130 16.71 -20.62 3.90
C ASP A 130 17.88 -19.70 4.27
N SER A 131 17.63 -18.43 4.39
CA SER A 131 18.59 -17.38 4.73
C SER A 131 19.38 -17.70 5.99
N LYS A 132 20.71 -17.50 5.94
CA LYS A 132 21.61 -17.68 7.10
C LYS A 132 21.31 -16.63 8.18
N ILE A 133 21.14 -15.37 7.79
CA ILE A 133 20.85 -14.31 8.75
C ILE A 133 19.48 -14.53 9.43
N LEU A 134 18.50 -15.11 8.74
CA LEU A 134 17.22 -15.48 9.34
C LEU A 134 17.41 -16.57 10.43
N LYS A 135 18.20 -17.59 10.15
CA LYS A 135 18.50 -18.66 11.13
C LYS A 135 19.17 -18.09 12.37
N VAL A 136 20.23 -17.29 12.21
CA VAL A 136 20.91 -16.62 13.33
C VAL A 136 19.95 -15.73 14.11
N SER A 137 19.13 -14.96 13.44
CA SER A 137 18.16 -14.06 14.08
C SER A 137 17.11 -14.81 14.91
N ARG A 138 16.62 -15.95 14.42
CA ARG A 138 15.69 -16.80 15.17
C ARG A 138 16.35 -17.38 16.43
N GLU A 139 17.59 -17.84 16.34
CA GLU A 139 18.35 -18.36 17.46
C GLU A 139 18.62 -17.27 18.51
N SER A 140 19.05 -16.08 18.08
CA SER A 140 19.23 -14.93 18.95
C SER A 140 17.94 -14.53 19.67
N TYR A 141 16.82 -14.52 18.95
CA TYR A 141 15.52 -14.19 19.54
C TYR A 141 15.08 -15.20 20.60
N ARG A 142 15.20 -16.51 20.33
CA ARG A 142 14.90 -17.56 21.31
C ARG A 142 15.78 -17.44 22.55
N LYS A 143 17.07 -17.22 22.36
CA LYS A 143 18.04 -17.05 23.45
C LYS A 143 17.70 -15.87 24.35
N LEU A 144 17.35 -14.72 23.77
CA LEU A 144 17.08 -13.49 24.50
C LEU A 144 15.70 -13.45 25.15
N PHE A 145 14.68 -13.99 24.50
CA PHE A 145 13.29 -13.79 24.90
C PHE A 145 12.55 -15.09 25.26
N SER A 146 13.22 -16.25 25.19
CA SER A 146 12.66 -17.58 25.52
C SER A 146 11.35 -17.91 24.77
N THR A 147 11.14 -17.32 23.60
CA THR A 147 9.96 -17.53 22.73
C THR A 147 10.37 -17.62 21.27
N GLU A 148 9.53 -18.24 20.45
CA GLU A 148 9.75 -18.25 19.00
C GLU A 148 9.39 -16.89 18.39
N PRO A 149 10.24 -16.35 17.49
CA PRO A 149 9.86 -15.19 16.70
C PRO A 149 8.83 -15.56 15.64
N VAL A 150 7.88 -14.67 15.38
CA VAL A 150 6.96 -14.80 14.25
C VAL A 150 7.66 -14.28 13.00
N VAL A 151 7.97 -15.19 12.08
CA VAL A 151 8.52 -14.85 10.75
C VAL A 151 7.38 -14.75 9.77
N ARG A 152 7.28 -13.59 9.11
CA ARG A 152 6.22 -13.31 8.12
C ARG A 152 6.81 -12.64 6.90
N ALA A 153 6.28 -12.98 5.75
CA ALA A 153 6.38 -12.14 4.58
C ALA A 153 5.25 -11.10 4.63
N ILE A 154 5.55 -9.87 4.26
CA ILE A 154 4.56 -8.79 4.20
C ILE A 154 4.50 -8.21 2.80
N HIS A 155 3.32 -7.76 2.41
CA HIS A 155 3.11 -7.05 1.15
C HIS A 155 3.40 -5.56 1.34
N ALA A 156 4.69 -5.22 1.44
CA ALA A 156 5.15 -3.85 1.61
C ALA A 156 6.35 -3.57 0.69
N GLY A 157 6.50 -2.31 0.32
CA GLY A 157 7.74 -1.85 -0.31
C GLY A 157 8.82 -1.75 0.75
N LEU A 158 9.74 -2.71 0.76
CA LEU A 158 10.89 -2.69 1.65
C LEU A 158 12.16 -2.34 0.86
N GLU A 159 13.05 -1.60 1.48
CA GLU A 159 14.34 -1.19 0.90
C GLU A 159 15.21 -2.37 0.50
N CYS A 160 14.94 -3.56 1.03
CA CYS A 160 15.62 -4.80 0.66
C CYS A 160 15.54 -5.08 -0.86
N GLY A 161 14.45 -4.71 -1.53
CA GLY A 161 14.35 -4.81 -2.99
C GLY A 161 15.39 -3.96 -3.72
N LEU A 162 15.64 -2.75 -3.26
CA LEU A 162 16.64 -1.84 -3.82
C LEU A 162 18.07 -2.37 -3.62
N PHE A 163 18.34 -2.95 -2.45
CA PHE A 163 19.66 -3.55 -2.19
C PHE A 163 19.92 -4.75 -3.08
N LEU A 164 18.92 -5.60 -3.33
CA LEU A 164 19.08 -6.78 -4.21
C LEU A 164 19.28 -6.42 -5.67
N ASP A 165 18.79 -5.29 -6.12
CA ASP A 165 19.05 -4.82 -7.49
C ASP A 165 20.54 -4.53 -7.72
N THR A 166 21.23 -4.05 -6.67
CA THR A 166 22.68 -3.76 -6.71
C THR A 166 23.52 -4.95 -6.24
N PHE A 167 23.04 -5.71 -5.26
CA PHE A 167 23.73 -6.83 -4.62
C PHE A 167 22.83 -8.07 -4.61
N PRO A 168 22.72 -8.82 -5.74
CA PRO A 168 21.75 -9.91 -5.88
C PRO A 168 21.91 -11.06 -4.87
N ASP A 169 23.11 -11.27 -4.37
CA ASP A 169 23.45 -12.34 -3.42
C ASP A 169 23.38 -11.91 -1.95
N LEU A 170 22.92 -10.68 -1.67
CA LEU A 170 22.85 -10.16 -0.31
C LEU A 170 21.78 -10.89 0.49
N ASP A 171 22.19 -11.55 1.57
CA ASP A 171 21.28 -12.20 2.50
C ASP A 171 20.70 -11.18 3.50
N MET A 172 19.38 -11.06 3.54
CA MET A 172 18.71 -9.98 4.27
C MET A 172 17.48 -10.44 5.03
N ILE A 173 17.24 -9.78 6.15
CA ILE A 173 15.98 -9.79 6.89
C ILE A 173 15.54 -8.35 7.18
N SER A 174 14.26 -8.17 7.41
CA SER A 174 13.69 -6.90 7.87
C SER A 174 13.05 -7.10 9.23
N PHE A 175 13.44 -6.32 10.21
CA PHE A 175 12.83 -6.28 11.53
C PHE A 175 13.05 -4.90 12.16
N GLY A 176 12.21 -4.56 13.14
CA GLY A 176 12.29 -3.26 13.79
C GLY A 176 11.46 -3.21 15.08
N PRO A 177 11.49 -2.09 15.78
CA PRO A 177 10.61 -1.85 16.91
C PRO A 177 9.15 -1.71 16.46
N THR A 178 8.22 -1.82 17.40
CA THR A 178 6.78 -1.74 17.12
C THR A 178 6.37 -0.30 16.82
N LEU A 179 5.82 -0.09 15.65
CA LEU A 179 5.16 1.15 15.24
C LEU A 179 3.65 1.00 15.30
N ARG A 180 2.95 2.09 15.63
CA ARG A 180 1.49 2.15 15.67
C ARG A 180 1.00 3.35 14.89
N GLY A 181 -0.08 3.18 14.13
CA GLY A 181 -0.64 4.24 13.29
C GLY A 181 0.30 4.68 12.18
N VAL A 182 1.02 3.73 11.57
CA VAL A 182 1.99 3.98 10.50
C VAL A 182 1.30 4.68 9.33
N HIS A 183 1.94 5.72 8.78
CA HIS A 183 1.43 6.57 7.70
C HIS A 183 0.16 7.39 8.04
N ALA A 184 -0.18 7.52 9.32
CA ALA A 184 -1.32 8.33 9.77
C ALA A 184 -0.90 9.43 10.75
N PRO A 185 -1.69 10.51 10.90
CA PRO A 185 -1.50 11.46 11.97
C PRO A 185 -1.50 10.75 13.33
N GLY A 186 -0.48 11.03 14.17
CA GLY A 186 -0.33 10.35 15.47
C GLY A 186 0.45 9.03 15.40
N GLU A 187 1.22 8.81 14.34
CA GLU A 187 2.21 7.72 14.29
C GLU A 187 3.14 7.77 15.50
N ARG A 188 3.39 6.62 16.11
CA ARG A 188 4.18 6.52 17.35
C ARG A 188 4.96 5.21 17.43
N LEU A 189 6.12 5.32 18.07
CA LEU A 189 7.02 4.22 18.40
C LEU A 189 6.74 3.72 19.83
N ASP A 190 6.66 2.42 19.99
CA ASP A 190 6.65 1.76 21.30
C ASP A 190 8.08 1.68 21.85
N LEU A 191 8.37 2.49 22.87
CA LEU A 191 9.72 2.58 23.45
C LEU A 191 10.20 1.29 24.11
N GLN A 192 9.30 0.49 24.70
CA GLN A 192 9.68 -0.81 25.27
C GLN A 192 10.13 -1.80 24.19
N SER A 193 9.56 -1.69 22.99
CA SER A 193 9.96 -2.51 21.87
C SER A 193 11.31 -2.08 21.28
N LEU A 194 11.70 -0.83 21.45
CA LEU A 194 13.00 -0.31 21.02
C LEU A 194 14.15 -0.97 21.79
N ASP A 195 14.02 -1.13 23.11
CA ASP A 195 15.04 -1.82 23.91
C ASP A 195 15.23 -3.27 23.46
N LYS A 196 14.12 -3.98 23.22
CA LYS A 196 14.16 -5.34 22.66
C LYS A 196 14.83 -5.41 21.29
N PHE A 197 14.53 -4.44 20.42
CA PHE A 197 15.13 -4.34 19.10
C PHE A 197 16.65 -4.17 19.19
N VAL A 198 17.14 -3.27 20.05
CA VAL A 198 18.58 -3.01 20.23
C VAL A 198 19.30 -4.24 20.77
N LEU A 199 18.72 -4.93 21.75
CA LEU A 199 19.28 -6.19 22.29
C LEU A 199 19.38 -7.26 21.20
N LEU A 200 18.33 -7.46 20.42
CA LEU A 200 18.30 -8.43 19.34
C LEU A 200 19.31 -8.10 18.24
N LEU A 201 19.38 -6.84 17.81
CA LEU A 201 20.33 -6.38 16.79
C LEU A 201 21.78 -6.65 17.22
N ASN A 202 22.12 -6.30 18.45
CA ASN A 202 23.47 -6.53 19.00
C ASN A 202 23.81 -8.02 19.03
N ASP A 203 22.90 -8.88 19.48
CA ASP A 203 23.16 -10.33 19.53
C ASP A 203 23.31 -10.93 18.13
N ILE A 204 22.48 -10.52 17.16
CA ILE A 204 22.59 -10.95 15.77
C ILE A 204 23.96 -10.55 15.18
N VAL A 205 24.34 -9.27 15.27
CA VAL A 205 25.61 -8.79 14.72
C VAL A 205 26.82 -9.48 15.37
N THR A 206 26.76 -9.77 16.66
CA THR A 206 27.82 -10.47 17.37
C THR A 206 27.96 -11.94 16.96
N ASN A 207 26.85 -12.60 16.63
CA ASN A 207 26.83 -14.04 16.33
C ASN A 207 26.82 -14.36 14.83
N TYR A 208 26.63 -13.39 13.96
CA TYR A 208 26.69 -13.59 12.52
C TYR A 208 28.15 -13.64 12.04
N LYS A 209 28.63 -14.85 11.74
CA LYS A 209 29.99 -15.15 11.27
C LYS A 209 30.00 -15.78 9.89
#